data_218edba32456c71eaab494140f85211d
#
_entry.id   218edba32456c71eaab494140f85211d
#
_cell.length_a   1.000
_cell.length_b   1.000
_cell.length_c   1.000
_cell.angle_alpha   90.00
_cell.angle_beta   90.00
_cell.angle_gamma   90.00
#
_symmetry.space_group_name_H-M   'P 1'
#
loop_
_entity.id
_entity.type
_entity.pdbx_description
1 polymer ?
#
loop_
_entity_poly.entity_id
_entity_poly.type
_entity_poly.pdbx_seq_one_letter_code
_entity_poly.pdbx_strand_id
1 'polypeptide(L)'
;MPRARLVVETLPAIGSRCRIEGEEAAHARARRLAVGDPVVLVDGTGREAHGSVVSLTRVAVEVAVESVHAAAAEAHGPIHLLVAAVRSERLSWIAEKATELGAARLTLVASQRTQRFRASEGLAPRLERVVREAAKQAERASWPAIAGPVAFAEALRGETAGTRLILDPSGEPFPAALPAGATALLVGPEGGWTDAELQAALSAGWLTASLAAGKLRAETAAVAALTLTRAALARRP
;
A
#
# COMPACT_ATOMS: atom_id res chain seq x y z
N MET A 1 4.22 -25.97 -5.30
CA MET A 1 3.06 -25.21 -4.81
C MET A 1 3.55 -23.90 -4.20
N PRO A 2 2.82 -22.78 -4.31
CA PRO A 2 3.23 -21.54 -3.66
C PRO A 2 3.28 -21.77 -2.14
N ARG A 3 4.34 -21.26 -1.51
CA ARG A 3 4.53 -21.37 -0.05
C ARG A 3 3.47 -20.55 0.65
N ALA A 4 2.92 -21.07 1.75
CA ALA A 4 1.99 -20.29 2.56
C ALA A 4 2.72 -19.10 3.20
N ARG A 5 2.09 -17.92 3.15
CA ARG A 5 2.59 -16.71 3.82
C ARG A 5 1.77 -16.46 5.07
N LEU A 6 2.47 -16.22 6.19
CA LEU A 6 1.88 -15.87 7.48
C LEU A 6 2.44 -14.53 7.93
N VAL A 7 1.57 -13.67 8.44
CA VAL A 7 1.97 -12.36 8.97
C VAL A 7 2.37 -12.50 10.43
N VAL A 8 3.47 -11.86 10.80
CA VAL A 8 3.96 -11.73 12.17
C VAL A 8 4.18 -10.26 12.52
N GLU A 9 4.17 -9.91 13.80
CA GLU A 9 4.44 -8.54 14.24
C GLU A 9 5.89 -8.12 14.00
N THR A 10 6.81 -9.06 14.16
CA THR A 10 8.25 -8.86 13.95
C THR A 10 8.85 -10.15 13.44
N LEU A 11 9.76 -10.06 12.46
CA LEU A 11 10.44 -11.24 11.94
C LEU A 11 11.33 -11.89 13.03
N PRO A 12 11.16 -13.19 13.27
CA PRO A 12 11.98 -13.90 14.23
C PRO A 12 13.41 -14.10 13.72
N ALA A 13 14.35 -14.32 14.64
CA ALA A 13 15.75 -14.59 14.32
C ALA A 13 15.93 -15.95 13.65
N ILE A 14 16.99 -16.08 12.84
CA ILE A 14 17.41 -17.38 12.25
C ILE A 14 17.69 -18.38 13.38
N GLY A 15 17.24 -19.60 13.21
CA GLY A 15 17.40 -20.69 14.20
C GLY A 15 16.39 -20.66 15.35
N SER A 16 15.54 -19.62 15.43
CA SER A 16 14.50 -19.54 16.46
C SER A 16 13.23 -20.29 16.07
N ARG A 17 12.33 -20.46 17.03
CA ARG A 17 10.95 -20.90 16.81
C ARG A 17 10.01 -19.72 16.98
N CYS A 18 9.08 -19.55 16.05
CA CYS A 18 8.04 -18.54 16.09
C CYS A 18 6.69 -19.21 16.35
N ARG A 19 6.03 -18.83 17.44
CA ARG A 19 4.67 -19.25 17.75
C ARG A 19 3.69 -18.18 17.28
N ILE A 20 2.75 -18.59 16.44
CA ILE A 20 1.77 -17.73 15.79
C ILE A 20 0.38 -18.19 16.22
N GLU A 21 -0.46 -17.26 16.66
CA GLU A 21 -1.81 -17.52 17.18
C GLU A 21 -2.86 -16.71 16.42
N GLY A 22 -4.14 -16.81 16.82
CA GLY A 22 -5.22 -16.01 16.31
C GLY A 22 -5.57 -16.27 14.84
N GLU A 23 -5.78 -15.19 14.09
CA GLU A 23 -6.22 -15.26 12.69
C GLU A 23 -5.23 -15.97 11.78
N GLU A 24 -3.93 -15.78 11.99
CA GLU A 24 -2.88 -16.41 11.17
C GLU A 24 -2.78 -17.92 11.44
N ALA A 25 -2.97 -18.37 12.67
CA ALA A 25 -3.08 -19.80 12.97
C ALA A 25 -4.36 -20.40 12.35
N ALA A 26 -5.47 -19.67 12.35
CA ALA A 26 -6.68 -20.08 11.64
C ALA A 26 -6.45 -20.15 10.13
N HIS A 27 -5.74 -19.19 9.55
CA HIS A 27 -5.35 -19.17 8.14
C HIS A 27 -4.47 -20.37 7.76
N ALA A 28 -3.47 -20.70 8.59
CA ALA A 28 -2.62 -21.89 8.40
C ALA A 28 -3.45 -23.19 8.31
N ARG A 29 -4.43 -23.33 9.20
CA ARG A 29 -5.34 -24.50 9.19
C ARG A 29 -6.26 -24.50 7.97
N ALA A 30 -6.83 -23.36 7.59
CA ALA A 30 -7.69 -23.24 6.40
C ALA A 30 -6.93 -23.63 5.13
N ARG A 31 -5.64 -23.36 5.07
CA ARG A 31 -4.72 -23.80 4.02
C ARG A 31 -4.28 -25.26 4.16
N ARG A 32 -4.71 -25.96 5.19
CA ARG A 32 -4.38 -27.37 5.48
C ARG A 32 -2.88 -27.61 5.60
N LEU A 33 -2.15 -26.66 6.20
CA LEU A 33 -0.73 -26.87 6.48
C LEU A 33 -0.52 -28.06 7.41
N ALA A 34 0.56 -28.77 7.20
CA ALA A 34 1.01 -29.90 8.02
C ALA A 34 2.43 -29.66 8.57
N VAL A 35 2.83 -30.45 9.57
CA VAL A 35 4.20 -30.43 10.07
C VAL A 35 5.15 -30.82 8.94
N GLY A 36 6.22 -30.03 8.75
CA GLY A 36 7.17 -30.14 7.65
C GLY A 36 6.87 -29.25 6.45
N ASP A 37 5.66 -28.65 6.35
CA ASP A 37 5.36 -27.77 5.23
C ASP A 37 6.19 -26.47 5.29
N PRO A 38 6.71 -26.02 4.12
CA PRO A 38 7.46 -24.78 4.03
C PRO A 38 6.52 -23.58 4.12
N VAL A 39 6.92 -22.59 4.90
CA VAL A 39 6.19 -21.32 5.08
C VAL A 39 7.12 -20.12 4.97
N VAL A 40 6.54 -18.97 4.65
CA VAL A 40 7.21 -17.67 4.65
C VAL A 40 6.52 -16.77 5.68
N LEU A 41 7.31 -16.20 6.59
CA LEU A 41 6.84 -15.19 7.55
C LEU A 41 7.19 -13.81 7.05
N VAL A 42 6.26 -12.87 7.17
CA VAL A 42 6.41 -11.47 6.74
C VAL A 42 5.88 -10.52 7.81
N ASP A 43 6.54 -9.37 8.00
CA ASP A 43 6.15 -8.34 8.97
C ASP A 43 5.89 -6.96 8.34
N GLY A 44 5.90 -6.89 7.00
CA GLY A 44 5.68 -5.64 6.25
C GLY A 44 6.93 -4.79 6.02
N THR A 45 8.07 -5.18 6.55
CA THR A 45 9.33 -4.42 6.42
C THR A 45 10.06 -4.62 5.09
N GLY A 46 9.55 -5.50 4.22
CA GLY A 46 10.23 -5.89 2.98
C GLY A 46 11.28 -6.97 3.20
N ARG A 47 11.21 -7.68 4.32
CA ARG A 47 12.03 -8.87 4.61
C ARG A 47 11.13 -10.10 4.76
N GLU A 48 11.70 -11.27 4.51
CA GLU A 48 11.03 -12.57 4.60
C GLU A 48 11.85 -13.51 5.47
N ALA A 49 11.18 -14.22 6.40
CA ALA A 49 11.78 -15.35 7.08
C ALA A 49 11.19 -16.64 6.48
N HIS A 50 12.06 -17.52 6.04
CA HIS A 50 11.68 -18.83 5.50
C HIS A 50 11.89 -19.88 6.57
N GLY A 51 10.96 -20.83 6.66
CA GLY A 51 11.01 -21.90 7.64
C GLY A 51 10.00 -22.99 7.33
N SER A 52 9.89 -23.92 8.27
CA SER A 52 8.98 -25.07 8.18
C SER A 52 8.10 -25.15 9.43
N VAL A 53 6.89 -25.64 9.26
CA VAL A 53 5.95 -25.90 10.36
C VAL A 53 6.50 -27.04 11.24
N VAL A 54 6.70 -26.78 12.52
CA VAL A 54 7.17 -27.81 13.48
C VAL A 54 6.07 -28.30 14.40
N SER A 55 5.01 -27.51 14.59
CA SER A 55 3.83 -27.88 15.36
C SER A 55 2.59 -27.13 14.83
N LEU A 56 1.47 -27.82 14.77
CA LEU A 56 0.18 -27.25 14.41
C LEU A 56 -0.89 -27.76 15.36
N THR A 57 -1.49 -26.83 16.10
CA THR A 57 -2.57 -27.10 17.05
C THR A 57 -3.86 -26.39 16.62
N ARG A 58 -4.91 -26.55 17.43
CA ARG A 58 -6.17 -25.82 17.19
C ARG A 58 -6.03 -24.31 17.34
N VAL A 59 -5.07 -23.81 18.13
CA VAL A 59 -4.94 -22.40 18.50
C VAL A 59 -3.64 -21.75 18.03
N ALA A 60 -2.64 -22.53 17.66
CA ALA A 60 -1.32 -22.00 17.28
C ALA A 60 -0.65 -22.84 16.18
N VAL A 61 0.21 -22.21 15.41
CA VAL A 61 1.20 -22.82 14.55
C VAL A 61 2.60 -22.39 15.01
N GLU A 62 3.54 -23.33 15.12
CA GLU A 62 4.94 -23.05 15.40
C GLU A 62 5.76 -23.30 14.13
N VAL A 63 6.66 -22.36 13.85
CA VAL A 63 7.53 -22.38 12.68
C VAL A 63 8.99 -22.32 13.14
N ALA A 64 9.81 -23.23 12.67
CA ALA A 64 11.26 -23.16 12.81
C ALA A 64 11.81 -22.28 11.69
N VAL A 65 12.54 -21.23 12.05
CA VAL A 65 13.09 -20.25 11.08
C VAL A 65 14.46 -20.72 10.61
N GLU A 66 14.59 -20.93 9.32
CA GLU A 66 15.79 -21.45 8.66
C GLU A 66 16.65 -20.35 8.05
N SER A 67 16.02 -19.31 7.51
CA SER A 67 16.73 -18.18 6.90
C SER A 67 15.88 -16.91 6.89
N VAL A 68 16.56 -15.75 6.79
CA VAL A 68 15.91 -14.43 6.66
C VAL A 68 16.58 -13.68 5.52
N HIS A 69 15.77 -13.18 4.59
CA HIS A 69 16.23 -12.49 3.39
C HIS A 69 15.53 -11.14 3.22
N ALA A 70 16.19 -10.19 2.56
CA ALA A 70 15.46 -9.08 1.98
C ALA A 70 14.62 -9.62 0.82
N ALA A 71 13.34 -9.26 0.77
CA ALA A 71 12.55 -9.50 -0.43
C ALA A 71 13.11 -8.66 -1.60
N ALA A 72 12.75 -9.02 -2.83
CA ALA A 72 13.14 -8.24 -3.98
C ALA A 72 12.73 -6.78 -3.78
N ALA A 73 13.72 -5.89 -3.70
CA ALA A 73 13.47 -4.47 -3.50
C ALA A 73 12.72 -3.90 -4.71
N GLU A 74 11.81 -2.97 -4.43
CA GLU A 74 11.19 -2.17 -5.49
C GLU A 74 12.31 -1.34 -6.17
N ALA A 75 12.67 -1.72 -7.39
CA ALA A 75 13.88 -1.27 -8.07
C ALA A 75 13.97 0.26 -8.31
N HIS A 76 12.86 0.99 -8.12
CA HIS A 76 12.76 2.37 -8.61
C HIS A 76 12.38 3.41 -7.55
N GLY A 77 12.27 3.01 -6.30
CA GLY A 77 11.91 3.88 -5.17
C GLY A 77 10.44 3.73 -4.73
N PRO A 78 10.13 4.25 -3.52
CA PRO A 78 8.80 4.12 -2.93
C PRO A 78 7.76 4.98 -3.65
N ILE A 79 6.54 4.47 -3.78
CA ILE A 79 5.38 5.23 -4.25
C ILE A 79 4.47 5.54 -3.06
N HIS A 80 4.20 6.82 -2.83
CA HIS A 80 3.27 7.30 -1.83
C HIS A 80 1.96 7.67 -2.52
N LEU A 81 0.88 6.99 -2.17
CA LEU A 81 -0.46 7.28 -2.66
C LEU A 81 -1.22 8.10 -1.62
N LEU A 82 -1.56 9.32 -1.96
CA LEU A 82 -2.44 10.18 -1.17
C LEU A 82 -3.81 10.21 -1.86
N VAL A 83 -4.86 9.86 -1.16
CA VAL A 83 -6.21 9.79 -1.73
C VAL A 83 -7.16 10.65 -0.92
N ALA A 84 -7.89 11.53 -1.61
CA ALA A 84 -8.99 12.24 -0.99
C ALA A 84 -9.99 11.23 -0.42
N ALA A 85 -10.40 11.43 0.84
CA ALA A 85 -11.23 10.49 1.56
C ALA A 85 -12.57 10.27 0.83
N VAL A 86 -12.78 9.05 0.35
CA VAL A 86 -14.00 8.58 -0.32
C VAL A 86 -14.72 7.56 0.56
N ARG A 87 -15.83 6.99 0.11
CA ARG A 87 -16.59 5.98 0.87
C ARG A 87 -15.70 4.80 1.28
N SER A 88 -15.91 4.27 2.47
CA SER A 88 -15.05 3.25 3.11
C SER A 88 -14.83 1.97 2.27
N GLU A 89 -15.83 1.55 1.50
CA GLU A 89 -15.72 0.39 0.61
C GLU A 89 -14.71 0.62 -0.52
N ARG A 90 -14.74 1.84 -1.11
CA ARG A 90 -13.75 2.23 -2.14
C ARG A 90 -12.36 2.36 -1.57
N LEU A 91 -12.23 2.88 -0.32
CA LEU A 91 -10.93 2.95 0.36
C LEU A 91 -10.34 1.55 0.58
N SER A 92 -11.16 0.56 0.95
CA SER A 92 -10.69 -0.82 1.08
C SER A 92 -10.21 -1.38 -0.27
N TRP A 93 -10.93 -1.12 -1.34
CA TRP A 93 -10.52 -1.54 -2.68
C TRP A 93 -9.23 -0.84 -3.14
N ILE A 94 -9.11 0.48 -2.89
CA ILE A 94 -7.88 1.24 -3.18
C ILE A 94 -6.70 0.68 -2.37
N ALA A 95 -6.89 0.40 -1.08
CA ALA A 95 -5.84 -0.16 -0.21
C ALA A 95 -5.35 -1.54 -0.70
N GLU A 96 -6.28 -2.40 -1.12
CA GLU A 96 -5.97 -3.69 -1.73
C GLU A 96 -5.11 -3.50 -2.99
N LYS A 97 -5.57 -2.70 -3.95
CA LYS A 97 -4.85 -2.49 -5.21
C LYS A 97 -3.55 -1.69 -5.04
N ALA A 98 -3.50 -0.75 -4.11
CA ALA A 98 -2.27 -0.06 -3.74
C ALA A 98 -1.21 -1.03 -3.22
N THR A 99 -1.63 -2.03 -2.44
CA THR A 99 -0.75 -3.09 -1.95
C THR A 99 -0.26 -3.97 -3.10
N GLU A 100 -1.15 -4.47 -3.93
CA GLU A 100 -0.80 -5.31 -5.09
C GLU A 100 0.19 -4.59 -6.02
N LEU A 101 -0.01 -3.29 -6.24
CA LEU A 101 0.83 -2.44 -7.09
C LEU A 101 2.06 -1.86 -6.36
N GLY A 102 2.28 -2.23 -5.11
CA GLY A 102 3.50 -1.91 -4.36
C GLY A 102 3.62 -0.48 -3.88
N ALA A 103 2.53 0.20 -3.56
CA ALA A 103 2.61 1.45 -2.83
C ALA A 103 3.28 1.22 -1.46
N ALA A 104 4.15 2.15 -1.06
CA ALA A 104 4.82 2.11 0.25
C ALA A 104 4.01 2.81 1.34
N ARG A 105 3.15 3.76 0.97
CA ARG A 105 2.27 4.50 1.88
C ARG A 105 0.93 4.77 1.21
N LEU A 106 -0.14 4.71 2.01
CA LEU A 106 -1.48 5.17 1.64
C LEU A 106 -1.94 6.19 2.70
N THR A 107 -2.05 7.46 2.29
CA THR A 107 -2.51 8.54 3.16
C THR A 107 -3.90 9.00 2.75
N LEU A 108 -4.84 9.01 3.69
CA LEU A 108 -6.16 9.58 3.48
C LEU A 108 -6.09 11.09 3.67
N VAL A 109 -6.67 11.85 2.73
CA VAL A 109 -6.63 13.31 2.74
C VAL A 109 -8.05 13.87 2.82
N ALA A 110 -8.28 14.76 3.77
CA ALA A 110 -9.51 15.53 3.86
C ALA A 110 -9.41 16.76 2.92
N SER A 111 -10.13 16.72 1.79
CA SER A 111 -10.24 17.81 0.83
C SER A 111 -11.52 18.62 1.07
N GLN A 112 -11.62 19.78 0.44
CA GLN A 112 -12.78 20.66 0.57
C GLN A 112 -14.09 19.97 0.15
N ARG A 113 -14.03 19.16 -0.90
CA ARG A 113 -15.18 18.40 -1.43
C ARG A 113 -15.45 17.08 -0.71
N THR A 114 -14.62 16.73 0.29
CA THR A 114 -14.80 15.56 1.17
C THR A 114 -15.01 15.93 2.64
N GLN A 115 -15.27 17.18 2.98
CA GLN A 115 -15.45 17.65 4.37
C GLN A 115 -16.51 16.89 5.18
N ARG A 116 -17.44 16.21 4.52
CA ARG A 116 -18.45 15.34 5.17
C ARG A 116 -17.93 13.93 5.47
N PHE A 117 -16.74 13.59 5.00
CA PHE A 117 -16.13 12.31 5.34
C PHE A 117 -15.72 12.32 6.81
N ARG A 118 -16.32 11.45 7.59
CA ARG A 118 -15.87 11.16 8.95
C ARG A 118 -15.29 9.76 8.94
N ALA A 119 -13.99 9.65 9.24
CA ALA A 119 -13.40 8.34 9.47
C ALA A 119 -14.13 7.69 10.65
N SER A 120 -14.69 6.51 10.46
CA SER A 120 -15.18 5.71 11.59
C SER A 120 -13.98 5.21 12.39
N GLU A 121 -14.15 5.03 13.69
CA GLU A 121 -13.08 4.52 14.58
C GLU A 121 -12.48 3.18 14.09
N GLY A 122 -13.25 2.38 13.36
CA GLY A 122 -12.80 1.09 12.78
C GLY A 122 -12.15 1.18 11.41
N LEU A 123 -11.98 2.38 10.80
CA LEU A 123 -11.48 2.48 9.42
C LEU A 123 -10.00 2.09 9.31
N ALA A 124 -9.14 2.65 10.15
CA ALA A 124 -7.69 2.36 10.09
C ALA A 124 -7.39 0.87 10.34
N PRO A 125 -7.89 0.23 11.41
CA PRO A 125 -7.71 -1.21 11.60
C PRO A 125 -8.25 -2.07 10.45
N ARG A 126 -9.37 -1.65 9.84
CA ARG A 126 -9.91 -2.33 8.66
C ARG A 126 -8.97 -2.25 7.46
N LEU A 127 -8.44 -1.07 7.17
CA LEU A 127 -7.50 -0.88 6.05
C LEU A 127 -6.18 -1.64 6.30
N GLU A 128 -5.66 -1.63 7.52
CA GLU A 128 -4.48 -2.41 7.90
C GLU A 128 -4.68 -3.91 7.67
N ARG A 129 -5.85 -4.45 8.00
CA ARG A 129 -6.18 -5.84 7.70
C ARG A 129 -6.23 -6.08 6.19
N VAL A 130 -6.87 -5.19 5.43
CA VAL A 130 -6.95 -5.31 3.96
C VAL A 130 -5.57 -5.34 3.32
N VAL A 131 -4.66 -4.45 3.70
CA VAL A 131 -3.31 -4.43 3.10
C VAL A 131 -2.48 -5.67 3.46
N ARG A 132 -2.64 -6.22 4.67
CA ARG A 132 -1.98 -7.48 5.06
C ARG A 132 -2.48 -8.68 4.24
N GLU A 133 -3.80 -8.80 4.07
CA GLU A 133 -4.38 -9.87 3.25
C GLU A 133 -3.99 -9.73 1.77
N ALA A 134 -4.03 -8.51 1.23
CA ALA A 134 -3.59 -8.24 -0.14
C ALA A 134 -2.11 -8.56 -0.34
N ALA A 135 -1.26 -8.25 0.64
CA ALA A 135 0.17 -8.58 0.59
C ALA A 135 0.41 -10.09 0.57
N LYS A 136 -0.31 -10.87 1.38
CA LYS A 136 -0.24 -12.35 1.34
C LYS A 136 -0.65 -12.90 -0.02
N GLN A 137 -1.74 -12.39 -0.58
CA GLN A 137 -2.26 -12.82 -1.88
C GLN A 137 -1.31 -12.44 -3.03
N ALA A 138 -0.72 -11.25 -2.99
CA ALA A 138 0.22 -10.75 -4.00
C ALA A 138 1.67 -11.22 -3.77
N GLU A 139 1.89 -12.12 -2.80
CA GLU A 139 3.20 -12.65 -2.40
C GLU A 139 4.23 -11.55 -2.05
N ARG A 140 3.75 -10.43 -1.47
CA ARG A 140 4.61 -9.31 -1.07
C ARG A 140 5.08 -9.45 0.37
N ALA A 141 6.30 -8.98 0.64
CA ALA A 141 6.87 -8.89 1.98
C ALA A 141 6.68 -7.50 2.61
N SER A 142 6.16 -6.55 1.85
CA SER A 142 5.84 -5.20 2.30
C SER A 142 4.42 -4.81 1.90
N TRP A 143 3.81 -3.93 2.66
CA TRP A 143 2.51 -3.33 2.40
C TRP A 143 2.51 -1.85 2.76
N PRO A 144 1.55 -1.05 2.24
CA PRO A 144 1.49 0.36 2.53
C PRO A 144 1.29 0.65 4.03
N ALA A 145 2.07 1.58 4.58
CA ALA A 145 1.73 2.21 5.84
C ALA A 145 0.46 3.06 5.64
N ILE A 146 -0.55 2.84 6.49
CA ILE A 146 -1.82 3.58 6.45
C ILE A 146 -1.71 4.81 7.33
N ALA A 147 -2.10 5.99 6.83
CA ALA A 147 -2.09 7.24 7.56
C ALA A 147 -3.35 8.08 7.29
N GLY A 148 -3.65 8.99 8.18
CA GLY A 148 -4.73 9.96 8.05
C GLY A 148 -6.09 9.47 8.61
N PRO A 149 -7.17 10.24 8.36
CA PRO A 149 -7.19 11.39 7.45
C PRO A 149 -6.42 12.61 8.00
N VAL A 150 -5.63 13.22 7.13
CA VAL A 150 -4.95 14.50 7.40
C VAL A 150 -5.55 15.62 6.55
N ALA A 151 -5.42 16.86 7.00
CA ALA A 151 -5.89 18.01 6.22
C ALA A 151 -5.08 18.15 4.91
N PHE A 152 -5.72 18.63 3.83
CA PHE A 152 -5.07 18.80 2.52
C PHE A 152 -3.75 19.58 2.60
N ALA A 153 -3.76 20.74 3.31
CA ALA A 153 -2.55 21.55 3.48
C ALA A 153 -1.45 20.84 4.29
N GLU A 154 -1.83 19.97 5.24
CA GLU A 154 -0.88 19.14 5.99
C GLU A 154 -0.28 18.05 5.11
N ALA A 155 -1.10 17.40 4.29
CA ALA A 155 -0.64 16.41 3.31
C ALA A 155 0.40 16.99 2.35
N LEU A 156 0.16 18.22 1.84
CA LEU A 156 1.12 18.88 0.95
C LEU A 156 2.45 19.19 1.64
N ARG A 157 2.42 19.69 2.89
CA ARG A 157 3.64 20.04 3.66
C ARG A 157 4.41 18.82 4.15
N GLY A 158 3.70 17.76 4.49
CA GLY A 158 4.29 16.54 5.04
C GLY A 158 4.87 15.60 3.99
N GLU A 159 4.60 15.85 2.69
CA GLU A 159 5.12 14.99 1.63
C GLU A 159 6.50 15.44 1.17
N THR A 160 7.48 14.53 1.23
CA THR A 160 8.89 14.77 0.94
C THR A 160 9.41 14.06 -0.31
N ALA A 161 8.54 13.38 -1.07
CA ALA A 161 8.92 12.74 -2.31
C ALA A 161 9.53 13.74 -3.30
N GLY A 162 10.56 13.32 -4.03
CA GLY A 162 11.22 14.15 -5.03
C GLY A 162 10.31 14.46 -6.21
N THR A 163 9.46 13.52 -6.62
CA THR A 163 8.42 13.71 -7.63
C THR A 163 7.05 13.73 -6.96
N ARG A 164 6.26 14.78 -7.20
CA ARG A 164 4.95 14.98 -6.58
C ARG A 164 3.93 15.35 -7.65
N LEU A 165 2.97 14.46 -7.90
CA LEU A 165 1.95 14.61 -8.93
C LEU A 165 0.56 14.72 -8.30
N ILE A 166 -0.14 15.81 -8.57
CA ILE A 166 -1.58 15.94 -8.27
C ILE A 166 -2.37 15.63 -9.54
N LEU A 167 -3.29 14.66 -9.43
CA LEU A 167 -4.06 14.20 -10.58
C LEU A 167 -5.27 15.09 -10.83
N ASP A 168 -5.31 15.69 -12.00
CA ASP A 168 -6.41 16.52 -12.47
C ASP A 168 -6.62 16.32 -13.98
N PRO A 169 -7.89 16.24 -14.46
CA PRO A 169 -8.16 16.08 -15.90
C PRO A 169 -7.63 17.21 -16.79
N SER A 170 -7.46 18.41 -16.24
CA SER A 170 -6.90 19.58 -16.96
C SER A 170 -5.38 19.65 -16.92
N GLY A 171 -4.72 18.71 -16.24
CA GLY A 171 -3.26 18.67 -16.13
C GLY A 171 -2.56 18.23 -17.40
N GLU A 172 -1.24 18.35 -17.41
CA GLU A 172 -0.41 17.80 -18.47
C GLU A 172 -0.55 16.28 -18.57
N PRO A 173 -0.33 15.67 -19.71
CA PRO A 173 -0.33 14.22 -19.85
C PRO A 173 0.60 13.56 -18.82
N PHE A 174 0.19 12.43 -18.27
CA PHE A 174 1.01 11.71 -17.29
C PHE A 174 2.42 11.44 -17.85
N PRO A 175 3.51 11.71 -17.11
CA PRO A 175 4.87 11.59 -17.62
C PRO A 175 5.17 10.17 -18.12
N ALA A 176 5.77 10.06 -19.30
CA ALA A 176 6.18 8.77 -19.88
C ALA A 176 7.38 8.14 -19.16
N ALA A 177 8.22 8.97 -18.51
CA ALA A 177 9.37 8.57 -17.69
C ALA A 177 9.41 9.43 -16.43
N LEU A 178 9.89 8.86 -15.33
CA LEU A 178 10.05 9.53 -14.04
C LEU A 178 11.46 9.31 -13.50
N PRO A 179 12.04 10.31 -12.81
CA PRO A 179 13.33 10.14 -12.16
C PRO A 179 13.27 9.07 -11.07
N ALA A 180 14.39 8.40 -10.82
CA ALA A 180 14.49 7.47 -9.70
C ALA A 180 14.29 8.20 -8.37
N GLY A 181 13.66 7.52 -7.42
CA GLY A 181 13.40 8.05 -6.09
C GLY A 181 11.94 7.96 -5.69
N ALA A 182 11.61 8.58 -4.57
CA ALA A 182 10.24 8.60 -4.06
C ALA A 182 9.32 9.42 -4.98
N THR A 183 8.17 8.85 -5.32
CA THR A 183 7.12 9.51 -6.09
C THR A 183 5.84 9.57 -5.27
N ALA A 184 5.23 10.73 -5.14
CA ALA A 184 3.94 10.93 -4.51
C ALA A 184 2.85 11.20 -5.54
N LEU A 185 1.70 10.56 -5.37
CA LEU A 185 0.51 10.68 -6.21
C LEU A 185 -0.64 11.16 -5.35
N LEU A 186 -1.25 12.29 -5.70
CA LEU A 186 -2.40 12.85 -5.00
C LEU A 186 -3.66 12.72 -5.86
N VAL A 187 -4.57 11.85 -5.43
CA VAL A 187 -5.81 11.48 -6.14
C VAL A 187 -7.00 12.18 -5.52
N GLY A 188 -7.75 12.92 -6.32
CA GLY A 188 -8.91 13.71 -5.90
C GLY A 188 -10.19 12.89 -5.66
N PRO A 189 -11.19 13.53 -5.02
CA PRO A 189 -12.52 12.97 -4.90
C PRO A 189 -13.26 13.02 -6.25
N GLU A 190 -14.44 12.40 -6.32
CA GLU A 190 -15.27 12.42 -7.55
C GLU A 190 -15.63 13.83 -8.03
N GLY A 191 -15.73 14.78 -7.10
CA GLY A 191 -15.97 16.19 -7.40
C GLY A 191 -14.74 16.94 -7.95
N GLY A 192 -13.56 16.30 -7.98
CA GLY A 192 -12.27 16.90 -8.31
C GLY A 192 -11.76 17.85 -7.23
N TRP A 193 -10.67 18.52 -7.51
CA TRP A 193 -10.09 19.55 -6.66
C TRP A 193 -10.80 20.90 -6.86
N THR A 194 -10.72 21.78 -5.90
CA THR A 194 -11.06 23.20 -6.08
C THR A 194 -9.87 23.94 -6.67
N ASP A 195 -10.12 25.10 -7.31
CA ASP A 195 -9.03 25.93 -7.85
C ASP A 195 -8.04 26.33 -6.75
N ALA A 196 -8.54 26.61 -5.53
CA ALA A 196 -7.69 26.93 -4.39
C ALA A 196 -6.79 25.75 -3.95
N GLU A 197 -7.30 24.53 -3.99
CA GLU A 197 -6.51 23.33 -3.69
C GLU A 197 -5.44 23.08 -4.77
N LEU A 198 -5.80 23.23 -6.06
CA LEU A 198 -4.83 23.11 -7.15
C LEU A 198 -3.73 24.18 -7.06
N GLN A 199 -4.08 25.44 -6.82
CA GLN A 199 -3.10 26.50 -6.65
C GLN A 199 -2.20 26.28 -5.44
N ALA A 200 -2.75 25.80 -4.31
CA ALA A 200 -1.96 25.46 -3.12
C ALA A 200 -0.97 24.30 -3.41
N ALA A 201 -1.39 23.28 -4.17
CA ALA A 201 -0.52 22.20 -4.56
C ALA A 201 0.61 22.66 -5.48
N LEU A 202 0.30 23.45 -6.51
CA LEU A 202 1.29 24.04 -7.42
C LEU A 202 2.31 24.90 -6.66
N SER A 203 1.83 25.76 -5.74
CA SER A 203 2.69 26.60 -4.88
C SER A 203 3.58 25.77 -3.95
N ALA A 204 3.14 24.55 -3.58
CA ALA A 204 3.93 23.60 -2.79
C ALA A 204 4.87 22.72 -3.67
N GLY A 205 4.97 23.00 -4.98
CA GLY A 205 5.86 22.30 -5.90
C GLY A 205 5.33 20.96 -6.41
N TRP A 206 4.01 20.74 -6.35
CA TRP A 206 3.38 19.64 -7.04
C TRP A 206 3.17 19.97 -8.52
N LEU A 207 3.20 18.96 -9.38
CA LEU A 207 2.90 19.10 -10.79
C LEU A 207 1.53 18.48 -11.07
N THR A 208 0.73 19.10 -11.92
CA THR A 208 -0.52 18.51 -12.38
C THR A 208 -0.26 17.43 -13.41
N ALA A 209 -1.01 16.32 -13.31
CA ALA A 209 -0.93 15.25 -14.30
C ALA A 209 -2.33 14.71 -14.63
N SER A 210 -2.59 14.49 -15.93
CA SER A 210 -3.81 13.91 -16.46
C SER A 210 -3.58 12.44 -16.84
N LEU A 211 -4.53 11.56 -16.47
CA LEU A 211 -4.48 10.13 -16.74
C LEU A 211 -5.24 9.74 -17.99
N ALA A 212 -6.25 10.51 -18.37
CA ALA A 212 -7.17 10.20 -19.48
C ALA A 212 -7.92 11.44 -19.93
N ALA A 213 -8.49 11.39 -21.13
CA ALA A 213 -9.31 12.47 -21.70
C ALA A 213 -10.66 12.68 -20.96
N GLY A 214 -11.06 11.76 -20.08
CA GLY A 214 -12.32 11.80 -19.33
C GLY A 214 -12.14 11.72 -17.83
N LYS A 215 -13.22 12.00 -17.09
CA LYS A 215 -13.22 11.86 -15.63
C LYS A 215 -13.21 10.38 -15.23
N LEU A 216 -12.24 10.02 -14.43
CA LEU A 216 -12.15 8.70 -13.79
C LEU A 216 -12.77 8.77 -12.38
N ARG A 217 -13.28 7.64 -11.89
CA ARG A 217 -13.56 7.49 -10.46
C ARG A 217 -12.26 7.47 -9.66
N ALA A 218 -12.29 7.89 -8.40
CA ALA A 218 -11.11 7.96 -7.55
C ALA A 218 -10.33 6.62 -7.48
N GLU A 219 -11.05 5.52 -7.34
CA GLU A 219 -10.45 4.19 -7.32
C GLU A 219 -9.78 3.82 -8.65
N THR A 220 -10.40 4.16 -9.78
CA THR A 220 -9.82 3.94 -11.12
C THR A 220 -8.58 4.81 -11.33
N ALA A 221 -8.65 6.08 -10.92
CA ALA A 221 -7.54 7.01 -11.00
C ALA A 221 -6.34 6.54 -10.14
N ALA A 222 -6.59 6.04 -8.93
CA ALA A 222 -5.55 5.52 -8.05
C ALA A 222 -4.79 4.35 -8.69
N VAL A 223 -5.50 3.36 -9.25
CA VAL A 223 -4.88 2.19 -9.90
C VAL A 223 -4.15 2.61 -11.18
N ALA A 224 -4.76 3.44 -12.02
CA ALA A 224 -4.14 3.92 -13.25
C ALA A 224 -2.85 4.70 -12.94
N ALA A 225 -2.88 5.60 -11.97
CA ALA A 225 -1.72 6.38 -11.56
C ALA A 225 -0.58 5.49 -11.03
N LEU A 226 -0.89 4.52 -10.17
CA LEU A 226 0.11 3.58 -9.65
C LEU A 226 0.75 2.77 -10.79
N THR A 227 -0.06 2.25 -11.71
CA THR A 227 0.40 1.46 -12.85
C THR A 227 1.29 2.28 -13.78
N LEU A 228 0.85 3.49 -14.13
CA LEU A 228 1.63 4.40 -14.98
C LEU A 228 2.92 4.83 -14.30
N THR A 229 2.89 5.11 -12.99
CA THR A 229 4.10 5.44 -12.22
C THR A 229 5.12 4.30 -12.25
N ARG A 230 4.68 3.05 -12.03
CA ARG A 230 5.57 1.89 -12.15
C ARG A 230 6.19 1.78 -13.54
N ALA A 231 5.37 1.94 -14.59
CA ALA A 231 5.85 1.90 -15.97
C ALA A 231 6.81 3.04 -16.29
N ALA A 232 6.53 4.26 -15.80
CA ALA A 232 7.37 5.45 -16.02
C ALA A 232 8.70 5.36 -15.25
N LEU A 233 8.71 4.84 -14.03
CA LEU A 233 9.93 4.58 -13.26
C LEU A 233 10.82 3.49 -13.89
N ALA A 234 10.24 2.51 -14.58
CA ALA A 234 10.98 1.48 -15.29
C ALA A 234 11.65 1.99 -16.59
N ARG A 235 11.14 3.08 -17.15
CA ARG A 235 11.65 3.71 -18.38
C ARG A 235 12.59 4.87 -18.06
N ARG A 236 13.59 4.67 -17.25
CA ARG A 236 14.53 5.75 -16.86
C ARG A 236 14.91 6.65 -18.03
N PRO A 237 14.98 7.99 -17.82
CA PRO A 237 15.52 8.89 -18.83
C PRO A 237 17.00 8.60 -19.11
#